data_e9bc5526ab6ba497aacfa1f538a2e7f2
#
_entry.id   e9bc5526ab6ba497aacfa1f538a2e7f2
#
_cell.length_a   1.000
_cell.length_b   1.000
_cell.length_c   1.000
_cell.angle_alpha   90.00
_cell.angle_beta   90.00
_cell.angle_gamma   90.00
#
_symmetry.space_group_name_H-M   'P 1'
#
loop_
_entity.id
_entity.type
_entity.pdbx_description
1 polymer ?
#
loop_
_entity_poly.entity_id
_entity_poly.type
_entity_poly.pdbx_seq_one_letter_code
_entity_poly.pdbx_strand_id
1 'polypeptide(L)'
;MKIIVFGATGKTGRRALEQGCKMGHEMTAFVRNSEKFYGQQGERSAKHVKLIVDDIINPVSVGEALSHQDAAIIAAGHAGQGDEFVRLFDNIISQCEIHPSFSGRVWVMGGAGLLNIPYTDLIGNNLPGFPPAYKNHNRNFERLLQSELDWSIMCPGTMIDSIEPPASVHLHVTTETLPISIPKTIKELSEADIAGYLFSRLQELDVAYDDVVKCMLDHIELGGPYKRKRVGLAYQSEIPVC
;
A
#
# COMPACT_ATOMS: atom_id res chain seq x y z
N MET A 1 -12.92 -3.76 14.28
CA MET A 1 -11.58 -4.35 14.39
C MET A 1 -10.63 -3.34 15.01
N LYS A 2 -9.54 -3.79 15.61
CA LYS A 2 -8.43 -2.96 16.11
C LYS A 2 -7.34 -2.92 15.06
N ILE A 3 -7.07 -1.75 14.52
CA ILE A 3 -6.16 -1.58 13.38
C ILE A 3 -5.06 -0.58 13.74
N ILE A 4 -3.81 -1.00 13.63
CA ILE A 4 -2.66 -0.12 13.80
C ILE A 4 -2.16 0.40 12.45
N VAL A 5 -1.81 1.70 12.40
CA VAL A 5 -1.28 2.36 11.21
C VAL A 5 0.14 2.85 11.47
N PHE A 6 1.12 2.25 10.81
CA PHE A 6 2.49 2.74 10.74
C PHE A 6 2.61 3.74 9.59
N GLY A 7 3.19 4.92 9.85
CA GLY A 7 3.19 6.03 8.90
C GLY A 7 1.92 6.89 8.95
N ALA A 8 1.27 6.95 10.10
CA ALA A 8 -0.01 7.60 10.36
C ALA A 8 -0.04 9.12 10.03
N THR A 9 1.10 9.81 9.98
CA THR A 9 1.22 11.22 9.58
C THR A 9 1.45 11.43 8.08
N GLY A 10 1.57 10.35 7.30
CA GLY A 10 1.63 10.41 5.83
C GLY A 10 0.26 10.60 5.19
N LYS A 11 0.23 10.91 3.88
CA LYS A 11 -1.05 11.12 3.15
C LYS A 11 -1.96 9.89 3.19
N THR A 12 -1.41 8.70 3.01
CA THR A 12 -2.16 7.43 3.07
C THR A 12 -2.58 7.11 4.51
N GLY A 13 -1.62 7.14 5.46
CA GLY A 13 -1.89 6.75 6.85
C GLY A 13 -2.94 7.63 7.53
N ARG A 14 -2.92 8.94 7.28
CA ARG A 14 -3.93 9.87 7.80
C ARG A 14 -5.33 9.51 7.30
N ARG A 15 -5.47 9.20 6.01
CA ARG A 15 -6.75 8.78 5.43
C ARG A 15 -7.22 7.43 5.96
N ALA A 16 -6.27 6.51 6.17
CA ALA A 16 -6.58 5.22 6.79
C ALA A 16 -7.16 5.38 8.20
N LEU A 17 -6.59 6.27 9.01
CA LEU A 17 -7.15 6.58 10.33
C LEU A 17 -8.55 7.20 10.22
N GLU A 18 -8.72 8.20 9.37
CA GLU A 18 -10.00 8.90 9.21
C GLU A 18 -11.11 7.97 8.69
N GLN A 19 -10.86 7.25 7.63
CA GLN A 19 -11.84 6.32 7.05
C GLN A 19 -12.09 5.13 7.98
N GLY A 20 -11.05 4.57 8.61
CA GLY A 20 -11.19 3.47 9.56
C GLY A 20 -12.07 3.85 10.75
N CYS A 21 -11.91 5.06 11.32
CA CYS A 21 -12.79 5.56 12.36
C CYS A 21 -14.25 5.72 11.87
N LYS A 22 -14.46 6.25 10.65
CA LYS A 22 -15.80 6.38 10.04
C LYS A 22 -16.47 5.02 9.82
N MET A 23 -15.68 3.98 9.54
CA MET A 23 -16.16 2.59 9.39
C MET A 23 -16.37 1.88 10.74
N GLY A 24 -16.10 2.54 11.87
CA GLY A 24 -16.29 1.99 13.21
C GLY A 24 -15.16 1.09 13.70
N HIS A 25 -13.96 1.18 13.10
CA HIS A 25 -12.77 0.49 13.61
C HIS A 25 -12.11 1.25 14.77
N GLU A 26 -11.50 0.51 15.69
CA GLU A 26 -10.64 1.05 16.73
C GLU A 26 -9.24 1.30 16.14
N MET A 27 -8.93 2.57 15.85
CA MET A 27 -7.69 2.92 15.15
C MET A 27 -6.57 3.28 16.13
N THR A 28 -5.36 2.76 15.86
CA THR A 28 -4.13 3.10 16.58
C THR A 28 -3.15 3.74 15.60
N ALA A 29 -2.63 4.92 15.93
CA ALA A 29 -1.60 5.61 15.17
C ALA A 29 -0.24 5.39 15.82
N PHE A 30 0.73 4.85 15.08
CA PHE A 30 2.14 4.81 15.49
C PHE A 30 2.90 5.94 14.80
N VAL A 31 3.42 6.89 15.57
CA VAL A 31 4.05 8.11 15.05
C VAL A 31 5.35 8.46 15.79
N ARG A 32 6.27 9.14 15.12
CA ARG A 32 7.49 9.69 15.75
C ARG A 32 7.29 11.06 16.40
N ASN A 33 6.26 11.81 15.97
CA ASN A 33 6.04 13.17 16.41
C ASN A 33 4.55 13.41 16.65
N SER A 34 4.18 13.59 17.91
CA SER A 34 2.81 13.82 18.34
C SER A 34 2.29 15.20 17.92
N GLU A 35 3.12 16.24 17.91
CA GLU A 35 2.70 17.60 17.53
C GLU A 35 2.30 17.63 16.05
N LYS A 36 3.10 16.98 15.19
CA LYS A 36 2.77 16.83 13.77
C LYS A 36 1.45 16.08 13.59
N PHE A 37 1.21 15.02 14.38
CA PHE A 37 -0.03 14.26 14.34
C PHE A 37 -1.24 15.12 14.70
N TYR A 38 -1.22 15.81 15.83
CA TYR A 38 -2.31 16.69 16.25
C TYR A 38 -2.54 17.86 15.31
N GLY A 39 -1.48 18.47 14.79
CA GLY A 39 -1.57 19.56 13.83
C GLY A 39 -2.25 19.17 12.51
N GLN A 40 -2.14 17.90 12.11
CA GLN A 40 -2.74 17.38 10.87
C GLN A 40 -4.17 16.84 11.03
N GLN A 41 -4.48 16.18 12.15
CA GLN A 41 -5.77 15.54 12.39
C GLN A 41 -6.84 16.48 12.94
N GLY A 42 -6.42 17.55 13.61
CA GLY A 42 -7.30 18.36 14.45
C GLY A 42 -7.69 17.63 15.73
N GLU A 43 -7.92 18.37 16.81
CA GLU A 43 -8.16 17.80 18.14
C GLU A 43 -9.39 16.87 18.22
N ARG A 44 -10.43 17.12 17.43
CA ARG A 44 -11.65 16.32 17.44
C ARG A 44 -11.45 14.91 16.86
N SER A 45 -10.77 14.82 15.73
CA SER A 45 -10.49 13.53 15.07
C SER A 45 -9.47 12.71 15.84
N ALA A 46 -8.47 13.37 16.46
CA ALA A 46 -7.44 12.71 17.26
C ALA A 46 -8.00 12.00 18.52
N LYS A 47 -9.12 12.46 19.08
CA LYS A 47 -9.75 11.85 20.29
C LYS A 47 -10.24 10.42 20.09
N HIS A 48 -10.48 10.00 18.87
CA HIS A 48 -10.97 8.66 18.53
C HIS A 48 -9.85 7.69 18.10
N VAL A 49 -8.59 8.15 18.14
CA VAL A 49 -7.43 7.36 17.71
C VAL A 49 -6.50 7.16 18.93
N LYS A 50 -6.14 5.92 19.22
CA LYS A 50 -5.07 5.63 20.18
C LYS A 50 -3.74 6.06 19.59
N LEU A 51 -2.98 6.90 20.31
CA LEU A 51 -1.69 7.38 19.86
C LEU A 51 -0.55 6.64 20.58
N ILE A 52 0.40 6.13 19.82
CA ILE A 52 1.68 5.60 20.28
C ILE A 52 2.79 6.45 19.67
N VAL A 53 3.66 6.99 20.51
CA VAL A 53 4.74 7.88 20.07
C VAL A 53 6.08 7.19 20.31
N ASP A 54 6.69 6.68 19.25
CA ASP A 54 8.03 6.09 19.25
C ASP A 54 8.56 5.96 17.82
N ASP A 55 9.78 5.45 17.67
CA ASP A 55 10.40 5.18 16.38
C ASP A 55 10.12 3.74 15.93
N ILE A 56 9.75 3.58 14.65
CA ILE A 56 9.53 2.27 14.01
C ILE A 56 10.80 1.40 14.04
N ILE A 57 11.99 1.99 14.17
CA ILE A 57 13.24 1.23 14.28
C ILE A 57 13.37 0.53 15.66
N ASN A 58 12.62 0.98 16.67
CA ASN A 58 12.60 0.35 17.99
C ASN A 58 11.74 -0.93 17.98
N PRO A 59 12.32 -2.14 18.00
CA PRO A 59 11.56 -3.39 17.89
C PRO A 59 10.65 -3.63 19.11
N VAL A 60 11.07 -3.19 20.30
CA VAL A 60 10.27 -3.36 21.53
C VAL A 60 8.97 -2.57 21.43
N SER A 61 9.07 -1.29 21.06
CA SER A 61 7.89 -0.42 20.92
C SER A 61 6.95 -0.87 19.79
N VAL A 62 7.49 -1.36 18.68
CA VAL A 62 6.68 -1.93 17.58
C VAL A 62 5.97 -3.19 18.06
N GLY A 63 6.66 -4.08 18.77
CA GLY A 63 6.06 -5.29 19.34
C GLY A 63 4.92 -4.94 20.32
N GLU A 64 5.17 -4.07 21.29
CA GLU A 64 4.15 -3.63 22.25
C GLU A 64 2.93 -2.99 21.56
N ALA A 65 3.17 -2.22 20.49
CA ALA A 65 2.11 -1.57 19.72
C ALA A 65 1.21 -2.56 18.98
N LEU A 66 1.74 -3.72 18.57
CA LEU A 66 1.00 -4.80 17.91
C LEU A 66 0.11 -5.61 18.86
N SER A 67 0.29 -5.44 20.18
CA SER A 67 -0.49 -6.17 21.18
C SER A 67 -1.99 -5.98 20.98
N HIS A 68 -2.68 -7.11 20.79
CA HIS A 68 -4.14 -7.16 20.58
C HIS A 68 -4.66 -6.35 19.37
N GLN A 69 -3.82 -6.13 18.36
CA GLN A 69 -4.27 -5.58 17.07
C GLN A 69 -4.77 -6.71 16.17
N ASP A 70 -5.87 -6.44 15.44
CA ASP A 70 -6.43 -7.38 14.48
C ASP A 70 -5.76 -7.23 13.11
N ALA A 71 -5.28 -6.04 12.76
CA ALA A 71 -4.60 -5.79 11.50
C ALA A 71 -3.59 -4.64 11.62
N ALA A 72 -2.60 -4.63 10.72
CA ALA A 72 -1.65 -3.54 10.56
C ALA A 72 -1.69 -2.97 9.14
N ILE A 73 -1.67 -1.64 9.02
CA ILE A 73 -1.49 -0.91 7.76
C ILE A 73 -0.10 -0.28 7.78
N ILE A 74 0.77 -0.68 6.86
CA ILE A 74 2.14 -0.18 6.75
C ILE A 74 2.24 0.80 5.59
N ALA A 75 2.20 2.10 5.92
CA ALA A 75 2.34 3.22 5.00
C ALA A 75 3.52 4.13 5.39
N ALA A 76 4.51 3.56 6.09
CA ALA A 76 5.68 4.26 6.60
C ALA A 76 6.85 4.21 5.62
N GLY A 77 7.60 5.32 5.54
CA GLY A 77 8.77 5.44 4.67
C GLY A 77 8.42 5.62 3.19
N HIS A 78 9.45 5.69 2.37
CA HIS A 78 9.34 5.70 0.91
C HIS A 78 10.61 5.13 0.27
N ALA A 79 10.48 4.59 -0.92
CA ALA A 79 11.55 3.86 -1.62
C ALA A 79 12.86 4.67 -1.78
N GLY A 80 12.78 6.01 -1.88
CA GLY A 80 13.94 6.90 -1.98
C GLY A 80 14.82 6.98 -0.72
N GLN A 81 14.37 6.46 0.43
CA GLN A 81 15.19 6.36 1.65
C GLN A 81 16.20 5.19 1.62
N GLY A 82 16.21 4.40 0.56
CA GLY A 82 17.18 3.31 0.38
C GLY A 82 17.05 2.23 1.48
N ASP A 83 18.19 1.87 2.07
CA ASP A 83 18.26 0.81 3.10
C ASP A 83 17.49 1.15 4.38
N GLU A 84 17.30 2.42 4.70
CA GLU A 84 16.47 2.83 5.83
C GLU A 84 15.03 2.34 5.63
N PHE A 85 14.44 2.57 4.44
CA PHE A 85 13.10 2.09 4.11
C PHE A 85 12.95 0.58 4.26
N VAL A 86 13.96 -0.18 3.81
CA VAL A 86 13.95 -1.64 3.93
C VAL A 86 14.07 -2.09 5.39
N ARG A 87 14.93 -1.44 6.18
CA ARG A 87 15.07 -1.75 7.62
C ARG A 87 13.83 -1.44 8.44
N LEU A 88 13.19 -0.29 8.20
CA LEU A 88 11.91 0.04 8.83
C LEU A 88 10.87 -1.05 8.59
N PHE A 89 10.76 -1.44 7.33
CA PHE A 89 9.82 -2.44 6.89
C PHE A 89 10.09 -3.80 7.52
N ASP A 90 11.35 -4.26 7.45
CA ASP A 90 11.75 -5.55 8.03
C ASP A 90 11.51 -5.59 9.53
N ASN A 91 11.77 -4.51 10.26
CA ASN A 91 11.46 -4.46 11.70
C ASN A 91 9.97 -4.65 11.97
N ILE A 92 9.08 -3.96 11.25
CA ILE A 92 7.64 -4.13 11.44
C ILE A 92 7.22 -5.57 11.14
N ILE A 93 7.66 -6.14 10.01
CA ILE A 93 7.30 -7.50 9.60
C ILE A 93 7.80 -8.52 10.62
N SER A 94 9.05 -8.40 11.08
CA SER A 94 9.61 -9.29 12.08
C SER A 94 8.83 -9.26 13.40
N GLN A 95 8.39 -8.09 13.85
CA GLN A 95 7.56 -7.99 15.04
C GLN A 95 6.15 -8.55 14.81
N CYS A 96 5.55 -8.36 13.63
CA CYS A 96 4.28 -8.99 13.28
C CYS A 96 4.33 -10.51 13.31
N GLU A 97 5.44 -11.11 12.88
CA GLU A 97 5.64 -12.58 12.86
C GLU A 97 5.75 -13.19 14.25
N ILE A 98 6.44 -12.52 15.16
CA ILE A 98 6.73 -13.09 16.48
C ILE A 98 5.72 -12.72 17.57
N HIS A 99 4.88 -11.70 17.34
CA HIS A 99 3.98 -11.21 18.39
C HIS A 99 2.76 -12.13 18.58
N PRO A 100 2.60 -12.79 19.76
CA PRO A 100 1.65 -13.88 19.94
C PRO A 100 0.17 -13.45 19.92
N SER A 101 -0.13 -12.18 20.16
CA SER A 101 -1.50 -11.65 20.17
C SER A 101 -1.84 -10.77 18.95
N PHE A 102 -0.96 -10.74 17.96
CA PHE A 102 -1.26 -10.12 16.66
C PHE A 102 -1.86 -11.15 15.72
N SER A 103 -2.95 -10.79 15.03
CA SER A 103 -3.67 -11.75 14.17
C SER A 103 -2.94 -12.16 12.89
N GLY A 104 -1.88 -11.44 12.52
CA GLY A 104 -1.09 -11.70 11.32
C GLY A 104 -1.61 -11.02 10.04
N ARG A 105 -2.68 -10.22 10.09
CA ARG A 105 -3.18 -9.50 8.92
C ARG A 105 -2.43 -8.20 8.66
N VAL A 106 -1.83 -8.06 7.46
CA VAL A 106 -1.01 -6.89 7.12
C VAL A 106 -1.35 -6.35 5.74
N TRP A 107 -1.66 -5.05 5.64
CA TRP A 107 -1.68 -4.31 4.40
C TRP A 107 -0.44 -3.43 4.27
N VAL A 108 0.23 -3.51 3.14
CA VAL A 108 1.46 -2.77 2.86
C VAL A 108 1.26 -1.84 1.67
N MET A 109 1.82 -0.63 1.75
CA MET A 109 1.90 0.26 0.59
C MET A 109 3.13 -0.09 -0.25
N GLY A 110 2.87 -0.45 -1.49
CA GLY A 110 3.87 -0.66 -2.55
C GLY A 110 3.78 0.40 -3.64
N GLY A 111 3.89 -0.03 -4.88
CA GLY A 111 3.72 0.79 -6.07
C GLY A 111 3.46 -0.07 -7.31
N ALA A 112 2.85 0.50 -8.33
CA ALA A 112 2.44 -0.21 -9.56
C ALA A 112 3.60 -0.94 -10.27
N GLY A 113 4.82 -0.45 -10.09
CA GLY A 113 6.02 -1.10 -10.63
C GLY A 113 6.33 -2.49 -10.06
N LEU A 114 5.65 -2.92 -8.96
CA LEU A 114 5.72 -4.29 -8.46
C LEU A 114 4.84 -5.27 -9.24
N LEU A 115 3.84 -4.78 -9.97
CA LEU A 115 2.89 -5.64 -10.69
C LEU A 115 3.51 -6.16 -11.99
N ASN A 116 3.12 -7.37 -12.36
CA ASN A 116 3.52 -7.95 -13.62
C ASN A 116 2.89 -7.16 -14.78
N ILE A 117 3.65 -7.01 -15.83
CA ILE A 117 3.15 -6.48 -17.10
C ILE A 117 2.38 -7.61 -17.79
N PRO A 118 1.09 -7.45 -18.10
CA PRO A 118 0.30 -8.47 -18.74
C PRO A 118 1.00 -9.11 -19.95
N TYR A 119 0.90 -10.43 -20.06
CA TYR A 119 1.53 -11.26 -21.13
C TYR A 119 3.06 -11.34 -21.08
N THR A 120 3.69 -10.90 -19.99
CA THR A 120 5.15 -11.02 -19.77
C THR A 120 5.44 -11.49 -18.35
N ASP A 121 6.69 -11.89 -18.07
CA ASP A 121 7.19 -12.18 -16.72
C ASP A 121 7.89 -10.96 -16.10
N LEU A 122 7.75 -9.79 -16.70
CA LEU A 122 8.42 -8.56 -16.31
C LEU A 122 7.60 -7.75 -15.31
N ILE A 123 8.28 -7.02 -14.42
CA ILE A 123 7.71 -6.01 -13.55
C ILE A 123 8.32 -4.64 -13.84
N GLY A 124 7.54 -3.58 -13.68
CA GLY A 124 7.96 -2.22 -14.03
C GLY A 124 9.24 -1.77 -13.33
N ASN A 125 9.43 -2.11 -12.04
CA ASN A 125 10.62 -1.71 -11.27
C ASN A 125 11.95 -2.24 -11.83
N ASN A 126 11.92 -3.27 -12.67
CA ASN A 126 13.12 -3.87 -13.27
C ASN A 126 13.43 -3.33 -14.67
N LEU A 127 12.48 -2.63 -15.29
CA LEU A 127 12.67 -2.10 -16.64
C LEU A 127 13.65 -0.92 -16.67
N PRO A 128 14.34 -0.71 -17.82
CA PRO A 128 15.20 0.44 -18.01
C PRO A 128 14.43 1.76 -17.90
N GLY A 129 15.06 2.78 -17.31
CA GLY A 129 14.47 4.11 -17.13
C GLY A 129 13.60 4.27 -15.88
N PHE A 130 13.18 3.20 -15.22
CA PHE A 130 12.52 3.30 -13.93
C PHE A 130 13.51 3.69 -12.82
N PRO A 131 13.11 4.51 -11.84
CA PRO A 131 13.99 4.95 -10.78
C PRO A 131 14.59 3.76 -10.00
N PRO A 132 15.92 3.66 -9.87
CA PRO A 132 16.57 2.55 -9.16
C PRO A 132 16.08 2.38 -7.71
N ALA A 133 15.66 3.47 -7.06
CA ALA A 133 15.08 3.45 -5.73
C ALA A 133 13.83 2.56 -5.61
N TYR A 134 13.06 2.38 -6.69
CA TYR A 134 11.86 1.54 -6.67
C TYR A 134 12.17 0.05 -6.45
N LYS A 135 13.41 -0.40 -6.69
CA LYS A 135 13.87 -1.75 -6.33
C LYS A 135 13.82 -2.02 -4.83
N ASN A 136 13.75 -0.99 -3.98
CA ASN A 136 13.52 -1.19 -2.55
C ASN A 136 12.12 -1.73 -2.25
N HIS A 137 11.13 -1.46 -3.09
CA HIS A 137 9.83 -2.15 -3.01
C HIS A 137 9.95 -3.64 -3.34
N ASN A 138 10.81 -4.03 -4.30
CA ASN A 138 11.06 -5.44 -4.61
C ASN A 138 11.64 -6.16 -3.39
N ARG A 139 12.63 -5.55 -2.71
CA ARG A 139 13.23 -6.11 -1.48
C ARG A 139 12.19 -6.31 -0.38
N ASN A 140 11.31 -5.34 -0.18
CA ASN A 140 10.21 -5.46 0.78
C ASN A 140 9.22 -6.57 0.38
N PHE A 141 8.94 -6.72 -0.90
CA PHE A 141 8.11 -7.81 -1.41
C PHE A 141 8.76 -9.18 -1.21
N GLU A 142 10.06 -9.31 -1.51
CA GLU A 142 10.83 -10.53 -1.24
C GLU A 142 10.80 -10.91 0.25
N ARG A 143 10.88 -9.91 1.15
CA ARG A 143 10.74 -10.13 2.60
C ARG A 143 9.37 -10.67 2.98
N LEU A 144 8.29 -10.14 2.37
CA LEU A 144 6.93 -10.65 2.61
C LEU A 144 6.73 -12.07 2.11
N LEU A 145 7.31 -12.43 0.97
CA LEU A 145 7.23 -13.80 0.44
C LEU A 145 7.81 -14.84 1.40
N GLN A 146 8.80 -14.45 2.23
CA GLN A 146 9.41 -15.31 3.25
C GLN A 146 8.58 -15.40 4.54
N SER A 147 7.55 -14.55 4.71
CA SER A 147 6.70 -14.54 5.90
C SER A 147 5.48 -15.43 5.74
N GLU A 148 4.95 -15.92 6.86
CA GLU A 148 3.69 -16.66 6.92
C GLU A 148 2.47 -15.74 7.21
N LEU A 149 2.68 -14.43 7.24
CA LEU A 149 1.63 -13.46 7.50
C LEU A 149 0.55 -13.48 6.39
N ASP A 150 -0.65 -13.10 6.76
CA ASP A 150 -1.71 -12.78 5.81
C ASP A 150 -1.50 -11.36 5.27
N TRP A 151 -0.56 -11.23 4.35
CA TRP A 151 -0.23 -9.93 3.77
C TRP A 151 -0.98 -9.64 2.47
N SER A 152 -1.19 -8.35 2.21
CA SER A 152 -1.54 -7.81 0.89
C SER A 152 -0.67 -6.59 0.62
N ILE A 153 -0.23 -6.40 -0.62
CA ILE A 153 0.48 -5.19 -1.05
C ILE A 153 -0.43 -4.39 -1.98
N MET A 154 -0.75 -3.19 -1.56
CA MET A 154 -1.42 -2.22 -2.41
C MET A 154 -0.40 -1.57 -3.34
N CYS A 155 -0.60 -1.70 -4.65
CA CYS A 155 0.32 -1.29 -5.70
C CYS A 155 -0.31 -0.20 -6.60
N PRO A 156 -0.56 1.01 -6.08
CA PRO A 156 -1.09 2.11 -6.88
C PRO A 156 -0.03 2.68 -7.82
N GLY A 157 -0.46 3.35 -8.86
CA GLY A 157 0.38 4.29 -9.61
C GLY A 157 0.54 5.61 -8.86
N THR A 158 0.36 6.74 -9.55
CA THR A 158 0.39 8.06 -8.90
C THR A 158 -0.87 8.25 -8.06
N MET A 159 -0.69 8.55 -6.78
CA MET A 159 -1.82 8.86 -5.91
C MET A 159 -2.04 10.37 -5.84
N ILE A 160 -3.26 10.82 -6.11
CA ILE A 160 -3.67 12.23 -6.10
C ILE A 160 -4.71 12.50 -5.01
N ASP A 161 -4.81 13.78 -4.57
CA ASP A 161 -5.57 14.13 -3.37
C ASP A 161 -7.09 13.98 -3.56
N SER A 162 -7.59 14.26 -4.76
CA SER A 162 -8.98 13.98 -5.13
C SER A 162 -9.12 13.78 -6.63
N ILE A 163 -9.93 12.82 -7.01
CA ILE A 163 -10.48 12.67 -8.36
C ILE A 163 -12.00 12.55 -8.16
N GLU A 164 -12.75 13.30 -8.95
CA GLU A 164 -14.17 13.04 -9.16
C GLU A 164 -14.29 12.39 -10.55
N PRO A 165 -14.14 11.05 -10.62
CA PRO A 165 -14.28 10.38 -11.91
C PRO A 165 -15.70 10.55 -12.43
N PRO A 166 -15.90 10.68 -13.75
CA PRO A 166 -17.23 10.65 -14.34
C PRO A 166 -18.01 9.43 -13.89
N ALA A 167 -19.33 9.52 -13.80
CA ALA A 167 -20.19 8.43 -13.34
C ALA A 167 -20.06 7.12 -14.14
N SER A 168 -19.50 7.20 -15.36
CA SER A 168 -19.19 6.06 -16.23
C SER A 168 -17.82 5.40 -15.96
N VAL A 169 -17.09 5.88 -14.96
CA VAL A 169 -15.75 5.39 -14.63
C VAL A 169 -15.80 4.64 -13.31
N HIS A 170 -15.33 3.40 -13.30
CA HIS A 170 -15.29 2.56 -12.11
C HIS A 170 -13.85 2.25 -11.70
N LEU A 171 -13.65 2.05 -10.39
CA LEU A 171 -12.39 1.56 -9.87
C LEU A 171 -12.22 0.09 -10.26
N HIS A 172 -11.25 -0.17 -11.14
CA HIS A 172 -10.86 -1.51 -11.55
C HIS A 172 -9.74 -2.02 -10.65
N VAL A 173 -9.94 -3.21 -10.09
CA VAL A 173 -8.99 -3.84 -9.18
C VAL A 173 -8.45 -5.12 -9.82
N THR A 174 -7.14 -5.26 -9.85
CA THR A 174 -6.46 -6.48 -10.32
C THR A 174 -5.62 -7.10 -9.22
N THR A 175 -5.28 -8.37 -9.39
CA THR A 175 -4.24 -9.00 -8.58
C THR A 175 -3.09 -9.43 -9.48
N GLU A 176 -1.87 -9.24 -9.00
CA GLU A 176 -0.59 -9.63 -9.61
C GLU A 176 -0.23 -8.88 -10.90
N THR A 177 -1.17 -8.31 -11.65
CA THR A 177 -0.92 -7.65 -12.93
C THR A 177 -1.33 -6.18 -12.92
N LEU A 178 -0.74 -5.37 -13.80
CA LEU A 178 -1.14 -3.96 -13.97
C LEU A 178 -2.63 -3.84 -14.32
N PRO A 179 -3.35 -2.90 -13.70
CA PRO A 179 -4.80 -2.72 -13.88
C PRO A 179 -5.17 -1.88 -15.13
N ILE A 180 -4.38 -1.96 -16.18
CA ILE A 180 -4.62 -1.26 -17.46
C ILE A 180 -4.62 -2.26 -18.61
N SER A 181 -5.34 -1.92 -19.69
CA SER A 181 -5.38 -2.75 -20.89
C SER A 181 -4.04 -2.69 -21.63
N ILE A 182 -3.39 -3.83 -21.82
CA ILE A 182 -2.12 -3.95 -22.54
C ILE A 182 -2.31 -4.95 -23.67
N PRO A 183 -1.86 -4.65 -24.92
CA PRO A 183 -2.02 -5.55 -26.06
C PRO A 183 -1.12 -6.77 -25.92
N LYS A 184 -1.56 -7.92 -26.40
CA LYS A 184 -0.79 -9.18 -26.36
C LYS A 184 0.57 -9.10 -27.11
N THR A 185 0.67 -8.20 -28.07
CA THR A 185 1.92 -7.94 -28.82
C THR A 185 3.03 -7.33 -27.98
N ILE A 186 2.73 -6.84 -26.77
CA ILE A 186 3.72 -6.29 -25.84
C ILE A 186 4.89 -7.25 -25.57
N LYS A 187 4.61 -8.56 -25.53
CA LYS A 187 5.62 -9.61 -25.31
C LYS A 187 6.66 -9.75 -26.43
N GLU A 188 6.40 -9.12 -27.59
CA GLU A 188 7.29 -9.15 -28.77
C GLU A 188 8.25 -7.96 -28.75
N LEU A 189 8.06 -7.00 -27.83
CA LEU A 189 8.88 -5.81 -27.71
C LEU A 189 10.11 -6.06 -26.84
N SER A 190 11.14 -5.25 -27.05
CA SER A 190 12.29 -5.18 -26.14
C SER A 190 11.87 -4.56 -24.80
N GLU A 191 12.65 -4.81 -23.73
CA GLU A 191 12.39 -4.20 -22.41
C GLU A 191 12.40 -2.66 -22.47
N ALA A 192 13.25 -2.06 -23.34
CA ALA A 192 13.29 -0.61 -23.52
C ALA A 192 12.02 -0.08 -24.19
N ASP A 193 11.48 -0.80 -25.19
CA ASP A 193 10.23 -0.41 -25.84
C ASP A 193 9.03 -0.61 -24.92
N ILE A 194 9.02 -1.68 -24.12
CA ILE A 194 8.00 -1.91 -23.08
C ILE A 194 8.04 -0.76 -22.06
N ALA A 195 9.22 -0.35 -21.61
CA ALA A 195 9.37 0.78 -20.70
C ALA A 195 8.81 2.07 -21.32
N GLY A 196 9.17 2.38 -22.56
CA GLY A 196 8.64 3.53 -23.30
C GLY A 196 7.11 3.50 -23.43
N TYR A 197 6.55 2.33 -23.75
CA TYR A 197 5.11 2.13 -23.82
C TYR A 197 4.42 2.41 -22.47
N LEU A 198 4.96 1.89 -21.36
CA LEU A 198 4.41 2.12 -20.03
C LEU A 198 4.54 3.60 -19.61
N PHE A 199 5.68 4.24 -19.86
CA PHE A 199 5.88 5.66 -19.56
C PHE A 199 4.84 6.58 -20.24
N SER A 200 4.45 6.26 -21.48
CA SER A 200 3.42 7.02 -22.21
C SER A 200 2.02 6.88 -21.59
N ARG A 201 1.81 5.91 -20.71
CA ARG A 201 0.50 5.54 -20.14
C ARG A 201 0.43 5.62 -18.61
N LEU A 202 1.44 6.19 -17.96
CA LEU A 202 1.47 6.26 -16.49
C LEU A 202 0.24 6.95 -15.88
N GLN A 203 -0.34 7.93 -16.57
CA GLN A 203 -1.54 8.64 -16.12
C GLN A 203 -2.78 7.75 -16.03
N GLU A 204 -2.83 6.62 -16.74
CA GLU A 204 -3.93 5.66 -16.62
C GLU A 204 -3.91 4.90 -15.28
N LEU A 205 -2.80 5.02 -14.53
CA LEU A 205 -2.63 4.44 -13.20
C LEU A 205 -2.86 5.47 -12.08
N ASP A 206 -3.26 6.71 -12.40
CA ASP A 206 -3.56 7.72 -11.40
C ASP A 206 -4.82 7.34 -10.63
N VAL A 207 -4.76 7.39 -9.29
CA VAL A 207 -5.87 7.01 -8.41
C VAL A 207 -5.93 7.92 -7.19
N ALA A 208 -7.14 8.14 -6.65
CA ALA A 208 -7.30 8.91 -5.43
C ALA A 208 -6.75 8.15 -4.21
N TYR A 209 -6.08 8.88 -3.30
CA TYR A 209 -5.69 8.32 -2.01
C TYR A 209 -6.87 7.69 -1.26
N ASP A 210 -8.04 8.31 -1.35
CA ASP A 210 -9.22 7.87 -0.63
C ASP A 210 -9.73 6.52 -1.14
N ASP A 211 -9.69 6.26 -2.45
CA ASP A 211 -10.10 4.99 -3.04
C ASP A 211 -9.10 3.87 -2.76
N VAL A 212 -7.79 4.21 -2.77
CA VAL A 212 -6.74 3.28 -2.35
C VAL A 212 -6.96 2.81 -0.92
N VAL A 213 -7.19 3.75 0.00
CA VAL A 213 -7.42 3.47 1.42
C VAL A 213 -8.73 2.72 1.63
N LYS A 214 -9.79 3.13 0.93
CA LYS A 214 -11.09 2.45 0.99
C LYS A 214 -10.96 0.99 0.58
N CYS A 215 -10.28 0.69 -0.52
CA CYS A 215 -10.05 -0.67 -0.97
C CYS A 215 -9.29 -1.51 0.09
N MET A 216 -8.28 -0.93 0.76
CA MET A 216 -7.56 -1.62 1.84
C MET A 216 -8.46 -1.91 3.04
N LEU A 217 -9.29 -0.96 3.47
CA LEU A 217 -10.17 -1.10 4.62
C LEU A 217 -11.36 -2.03 4.34
N ASP A 218 -11.95 -1.98 3.15
CA ASP A 218 -13.03 -2.90 2.73
C ASP A 218 -12.57 -4.37 2.72
N HIS A 219 -11.25 -4.64 2.68
CA HIS A 219 -10.66 -5.97 2.63
C HIS A 219 -9.61 -6.17 3.74
N ILE A 220 -9.85 -5.55 4.91
CA ILE A 220 -8.91 -5.59 6.03
C ILE A 220 -8.94 -6.91 6.81
N GLU A 221 -9.94 -7.74 6.61
CA GLU A 221 -10.13 -8.98 7.35
C GLU A 221 -9.15 -10.07 6.92
N LEU A 222 -8.86 -11.00 7.85
CA LEU A 222 -8.06 -12.19 7.59
C LEU A 222 -8.71 -13.08 6.52
N GLY A 223 -7.88 -13.71 5.69
CA GLY A 223 -8.33 -14.70 4.72
C GLY A 223 -9.10 -14.13 3.54
N GLY A 224 -9.17 -12.81 3.41
CA GLY A 224 -9.89 -12.14 2.32
C GLY A 224 -9.33 -12.44 0.92
N PRO A 225 -9.96 -11.90 -0.15
CA PRO A 225 -9.62 -12.22 -1.54
C PRO A 225 -8.21 -11.80 -1.94
N TYR A 226 -7.61 -10.89 -1.18
CA TYR A 226 -6.26 -10.37 -1.46
C TYR A 226 -5.17 -10.96 -0.55
N LYS A 227 -5.47 -12.06 0.16
CA LYS A 227 -4.47 -12.76 0.96
C LYS A 227 -3.27 -13.18 0.10
N ARG A 228 -2.07 -12.72 0.51
CA ARG A 228 -0.78 -12.96 -0.16
C ARG A 228 -0.80 -12.53 -1.64
N LYS A 229 -1.41 -11.35 -1.91
CA LYS A 229 -1.53 -10.79 -3.26
C LYS A 229 -0.96 -9.37 -3.35
N ARG A 230 -0.41 -9.06 -4.52
CA ARG A 230 -0.18 -7.69 -4.97
C ARG A 230 -1.45 -7.18 -5.65
N VAL A 231 -1.94 -6.03 -5.23
CA VAL A 231 -3.25 -5.49 -5.65
C VAL A 231 -3.03 -4.19 -6.41
N GLY A 232 -3.42 -4.17 -7.67
CA GLY A 232 -3.39 -3.00 -8.55
C GLY A 232 -4.75 -2.32 -8.62
N LEU A 233 -4.76 -0.99 -8.80
CA LEU A 233 -5.95 -0.18 -8.96
C LEU A 233 -5.76 0.82 -10.10
N ALA A 234 -6.80 1.01 -10.90
CA ALA A 234 -6.90 2.10 -11.87
C ALA A 234 -8.37 2.43 -12.13
N TYR A 235 -8.64 3.63 -12.59
CA TYR A 235 -9.97 3.96 -13.10
C TYR A 235 -10.11 3.49 -14.53
N GLN A 236 -11.21 2.80 -14.82
CA GLN A 236 -11.55 2.38 -16.18
C GLN A 236 -12.93 2.87 -16.56
N SER A 237 -13.05 3.41 -17.77
CA SER A 237 -14.35 3.67 -18.37
C SER A 237 -15.03 2.34 -18.69
N GLU A 238 -16.34 2.25 -18.53
CA GLU A 238 -17.10 1.18 -19.16
C GLU A 238 -16.85 1.23 -20.66
N ILE A 239 -16.11 0.24 -21.18
CA ILE A 239 -16.04 0.04 -22.62
C ILE A 239 -17.41 -0.52 -22.99
N PRO A 240 -18.20 0.14 -23.85
CA PRO A 240 -19.39 -0.50 -24.37
C PRO A 240 -18.94 -1.82 -25.02
N VAL A 241 -19.46 -2.93 -24.52
CA VAL A 241 -19.27 -4.24 -25.16
C VAL A 241 -19.97 -4.15 -26.52
N CYS A 242 -19.19 -3.93 -27.59
CA CYS A 242 -19.67 -4.03 -28.97
C CYS A 242 -19.79 -5.48 -29.37
#